data_d80f53c7f953d3561131a7e143dbc0b3
#
_entry.id   d80f53c7f953d3561131a7e143dbc0b3
#
_cell.length_a   1.000
_cell.length_b   1.000
_cell.length_c   1.000
_cell.angle_alpha   90.00
_cell.angle_beta   90.00
_cell.angle_gamma   90.00
#
_symmetry.space_group_name_H-M   'P 1'
#
loop_
_entity.id
_entity.type
_entity.pdbx_description
1 polymer ?
#
loop_
_entity_poly.entity_id
_entity_poly.type
_entity_poly.pdbx_seq_one_letter_code
_entity_poly.pdbx_strand_id
1 'polypeptide(L)' 'MDMTGALIKIRRNRQKLTRQQIRTLKGQVFSGNIKGAMKGLDKLIARAEAGIDS' A
#
# COMPACT_ATOMS: atom_id res chain seq x y z
N MET A 1 -0.06 -14.09 1.15
CA MET A 1 -1.11 -13.19 0.61
C MET A 1 -0.99 -13.19 -0.90
N ASP A 2 -2.10 -13.38 -1.59
CA ASP A 2 -2.10 -13.37 -3.05
C ASP A 2 -2.36 -11.96 -3.61
N MET A 3 -2.39 -11.84 -4.94
CA MET A 3 -2.61 -10.56 -5.60
C MET A 3 -3.94 -9.94 -5.18
N THR A 4 -5.00 -10.73 -5.13
CA THR A 4 -6.33 -10.24 -4.78
C THR A 4 -6.34 -9.70 -3.36
N GLY A 5 -5.79 -10.44 -2.41
CA GLY A 5 -5.71 -9.99 -1.02
C GLY A 5 -4.89 -8.72 -0.87
N ALA A 6 -3.80 -8.62 -1.61
CA ALA A 6 -2.96 -7.42 -1.58
C ALA A 6 -3.72 -6.19 -2.11
N LEU A 7 -4.43 -6.34 -3.21
CA LEU A 7 -5.21 -5.24 -3.79
C LEU A 7 -6.34 -4.80 -2.85
N ILE A 8 -6.99 -5.75 -2.20
CA ILE A 8 -8.05 -5.45 -1.23
C ILE A 8 -7.47 -4.66 -0.07
N LYS A 9 -6.31 -5.05 0.45
CA LYS A 9 -5.68 -4.35 1.56
C LYS A 9 -5.31 -2.91 1.18
N ILE A 10 -4.78 -2.70 -0.01
CA ILE A 10 -4.49 -1.36 -0.51
C ILE A 10 -5.77 -0.54 -0.57
N ARG A 11 -6.83 -1.11 -1.12
CA ARG A 11 -8.10 -0.42 -1.29
C ARG A 11 -8.72 -0.03 0.04
N ARG A 12 -8.64 -0.90 1.05
CA ARG A 12 -9.18 -0.63 2.38
C ARG A 12 -8.46 0.53 3.06
N ASN A 13 -7.21 0.75 2.72
CA ASN A 13 -6.40 1.79 3.34
C ASN A 13 -6.23 3.01 2.43
N ARG A 14 -7.00 3.11 1.36
CA ARG A 14 -6.84 4.18 0.37
C ARG A 14 -6.95 5.58 0.95
N GLN A 15 -7.72 5.74 2.02
CA GLN A 15 -7.89 7.05 2.66
C GLN A 15 -6.62 7.51 3.37
N LYS A 16 -5.75 6.58 3.72
CA LYS A 16 -4.47 6.87 4.35
C LYS A 16 -3.33 7.03 3.34
N LEU A 17 -3.64 6.88 2.06
CA LEU A 17 -2.64 6.87 1.00
C LEU A 17 -2.95 7.96 -0.01
N THR A 18 -1.88 8.51 -0.61
CA THR A 18 -2.05 9.40 -1.76
C THR A 18 -2.34 8.57 -3.00
N ARG A 19 -2.89 9.24 -4.04
CA ARG A 19 -3.14 8.58 -5.32
C ARG A 19 -1.88 7.96 -5.88
N GLN A 20 -0.77 8.67 -5.79
CA GLN A 20 0.51 8.17 -6.31
C GLN A 20 0.99 6.96 -5.53
N GLN A 21 0.83 6.97 -4.20
CA GLN A 21 1.21 5.83 -3.37
C GLN A 21 0.39 4.59 -3.73
N ILE A 22 -0.92 4.76 -3.89
CA ILE A 22 -1.79 3.66 -4.32
C ILE A 22 -1.33 3.09 -5.66
N ARG A 23 -1.03 3.96 -6.60
CA ARG A 23 -0.58 3.56 -7.93
C ARG A 23 0.73 2.79 -7.87
N THR A 24 1.67 3.26 -7.07
CA THR A 24 2.97 2.60 -6.90
C THR A 24 2.79 1.21 -6.29
N LEU A 25 1.97 1.10 -5.25
CA LEU A 25 1.71 -0.18 -4.58
C LEU A 25 1.03 -1.17 -5.52
N LYS A 26 0.03 -0.72 -6.27
CA LYS A 26 -0.63 -1.56 -7.26
C LYS A 26 0.34 -2.04 -8.32
N GLY A 27 1.22 -1.16 -8.80
CA GLY A 27 2.23 -1.53 -9.77
C GLY A 27 3.14 -2.63 -9.26
N GLN A 28 3.55 -2.56 -8.00
CA GLN A 28 4.37 -3.61 -7.39
C GLN A 28 3.62 -4.93 -7.31
N VAL A 29 2.35 -4.90 -6.93
CA VAL A 29 1.53 -6.12 -6.87
C VAL A 29 1.41 -6.75 -8.25
N PHE A 30 1.12 -5.95 -9.28
CA PHE A 30 0.97 -6.46 -10.63
C PHE A 30 2.28 -6.99 -11.22
N SER A 31 3.42 -6.50 -10.76
CA SER A 31 4.72 -7.00 -11.19
C SER A 31 5.15 -8.26 -10.44
N GLY A 32 4.35 -8.73 -9.48
CA GLY A 32 4.65 -9.92 -8.72
C GLY A 32 5.36 -9.66 -7.40
N ASN A 33 5.65 -8.41 -7.08
CA ASN A 33 6.35 -8.06 -5.84
C ASN A 33 5.36 -7.77 -4.71
N ILE A 34 4.58 -8.78 -4.36
CA ILE A 34 3.53 -8.64 -3.34
C ILE A 34 4.13 -8.34 -1.97
N LYS A 35 5.20 -9.02 -1.59
CA LYS A 35 5.87 -8.76 -0.31
C LYS A 35 6.35 -7.32 -0.20
N GLY A 36 7.00 -6.80 -1.24
CA GLY A 36 7.46 -5.43 -1.26
C GLY A 36 6.32 -4.44 -1.16
N ALA A 37 5.24 -4.71 -1.89
CA ALA A 37 4.05 -3.85 -1.84
C ALA A 37 3.46 -3.82 -0.44
N MET A 38 3.35 -4.97 0.23
CA MET A 38 2.77 -5.03 1.57
C MET A 38 3.67 -4.36 2.61
N LYS A 39 4.98 -4.51 2.51
CA LYS A 39 5.92 -3.81 3.38
C LYS A 39 5.79 -2.30 3.20
N GLY A 40 5.73 -1.83 1.97
CA GLY A 40 5.54 -0.42 1.68
C GLY A 40 4.22 0.10 2.23
N LEU A 41 3.15 -0.66 2.05
CA LEU A 41 1.85 -0.30 2.57
C LEU A 41 1.86 -0.17 4.09
N ASP A 42 2.44 -1.13 4.79
CA ASP A 42 2.52 -1.09 6.25
C ASP A 42 3.28 0.15 6.74
N LYS A 43 4.38 0.50 6.07
CA LYS A 43 5.13 1.72 6.41
C LYS A 43 4.29 2.97 6.22
N LEU A 44 3.56 3.05 5.11
CA LEU A 44 2.73 4.21 4.82
C LEU A 44 1.58 4.35 5.81
N ILE A 45 0.97 3.23 6.19
CA ILE A 45 -0.10 3.22 7.19
C ILE A 45 0.46 3.68 8.54
N ALA A 46 1.61 3.17 8.95
CA ALA A 46 2.23 3.56 10.21
C ALA A 46 2.53 5.05 10.24
N ARG A 47 3.01 5.61 9.14
CA ARG A 47 3.26 7.05 9.04
C ARG A 47 1.98 7.85 9.16
N ALA A 48 0.93 7.42 8.46
CA ALA A 48 -0.34 8.12 8.50
C ALA A 48 -0.95 8.10 9.89
N GLU A 49 -0.86 6.97 10.58
CA GLU A 49 -1.40 6.84 11.94
C GLU A 49 -0.58 7.61 12.98
N ALA A 50 0.72 7.73 12.73
CA ALA A 50 1.60 8.52 13.60
C ALA A 50 1.45 10.02 13.39
N GLY A 51 0.72 10.44 12.36
CA GLY A 51 0.53 11.85 12.05
C GLY A 51 1.77 12.51 11.47
N ILE A 52 2.67 11.72 10.91
CA ILE A 52 3.89 12.25 10.31
C ILE A 52 3.58 12.70 8.89
N ASP A 53 3.73 13.97 8.64
CA ASP A 53 3.61 14.54 7.30
C ASP A 53 4.94 14.40 6.59
N SER A 54 4.90 13.73 5.47
CA SER A 54 6.10 13.57 4.67
C SER A 54 6.26 14.69 3.67
#